data_6d958bbde2b723e9c88f55627e0ee335
#
_entry.id   6d958bbde2b723e9c88f55627e0ee335
#
_cell.length_a   1.000
_cell.length_b   1.000
_cell.length_c   1.000
_cell.angle_alpha   90.00
_cell.angle_beta   90.00
_cell.angle_gamma   90.00
#
_symmetry.space_group_name_H-M   'P 1'
#
loop_
_entity.id
_entity.type
_entity.pdbx_description
1 polymer ?
#
loop_
_entity_poly.entity_id
_entity_poly.type
_entity_poly.pdbx_seq_one_letter_code
_entity_poly.pdbx_strand_id
1 'polypeptide(L)'
;MTMPSPSWPASPTGQPRQRSALVYAALGALLGIASMILAIVALTRVPAGPTYSTAQKTAAKADLCGQLKPAMDAVHIETNGPDAGFGRIALVNGALIVESAASNPALESTYRDAANAVVQSYESLVVESSSGRAGDSRFDSAVDAVNAKERALKELCGD
;
A
#
# COMPACT_ATOMS: atom_id res chain seq x y z
N MET A 1 70.22 57.07 10.79
CA MET A 1 69.17 57.05 9.73
C MET A 1 67.98 56.22 10.23
N THR A 2 66.99 56.93 10.76
CA THR A 2 65.72 56.32 11.30
C THR A 2 64.65 56.39 10.22
N MET A 3 64.21 55.21 9.75
CA MET A 3 63.12 55.10 8.79
C MET A 3 61.79 55.35 9.51
N PRO A 4 60.86 56.17 8.94
CA PRO A 4 59.56 56.36 9.49
C PRO A 4 58.68 55.13 9.18
N SER A 5 57.93 54.67 10.20
CA SER A 5 56.98 53.58 10.08
C SER A 5 55.78 53.95 9.18
N PRO A 6 55.31 53.06 8.30
CA PRO A 6 54.16 53.34 7.48
C PRO A 6 52.87 53.29 8.33
N SER A 7 52.09 54.40 8.34
CA SER A 7 50.78 54.45 8.94
C SER A 7 49.74 53.82 8.04
N TRP A 8 49.12 52.75 8.48
CA TRP A 8 47.98 52.14 7.82
C TRP A 8 46.73 52.99 7.98
N PRO A 9 45.96 53.21 6.91
CA PRO A 9 44.70 53.92 7.02
C PRO A 9 43.70 53.12 7.86
N ALA A 10 43.09 53.79 8.80
CA ALA A 10 42.03 53.24 9.66
C ALA A 10 40.81 52.83 8.79
N SER A 11 40.37 51.58 8.97
CA SER A 11 39.16 51.06 8.32
C SER A 11 37.94 51.94 8.70
N PRO A 12 37.08 52.32 7.72
CA PRO A 12 35.85 53.06 8.05
C PRO A 12 34.93 52.16 8.86
N THR A 13 34.66 52.54 10.12
CA THR A 13 33.62 51.99 10.93
C THR A 13 32.23 52.38 10.45
N GLY A 14 31.79 51.78 9.35
CA GLY A 14 30.42 51.85 8.87
C GLY A 14 29.52 51.07 9.81
N GLN A 15 28.84 51.78 10.70
CA GLN A 15 27.82 51.18 11.55
C GLN A 15 26.69 50.61 10.66
N PRO A 16 26.46 49.29 10.61
CA PRO A 16 25.41 48.75 9.76
C PRO A 16 24.05 49.27 10.24
N ARG A 17 23.18 49.56 9.31
CA ARG A 17 21.76 49.91 9.52
C ARG A 17 21.05 48.76 10.23
N GLN A 18 21.25 48.63 11.54
CA GLN A 18 20.69 47.54 12.36
C GLN A 18 19.13 47.49 12.25
N ARG A 19 18.47 48.60 12.04
CA ARG A 19 17.00 48.67 11.92
C ARG A 19 16.50 47.97 10.64
N SER A 20 17.16 48.13 9.52
CA SER A 20 16.76 47.46 8.27
C SER A 20 17.05 45.96 8.32
N ALA A 21 18.16 45.52 8.93
CA ALA A 21 18.46 44.08 9.12
C ALA A 21 17.41 43.37 9.99
N LEU A 22 16.93 44.01 11.05
CA LEU A 22 15.87 43.46 11.91
C LEU A 22 14.53 43.36 11.17
N VAL A 23 14.19 44.31 10.33
CA VAL A 23 12.96 44.25 9.51
C VAL A 23 13.01 43.12 8.49
N TYR A 24 14.14 42.94 7.81
CA TYR A 24 14.30 41.79 6.88
C TYR A 24 14.33 40.45 7.61
N ALA A 25 14.91 40.35 8.78
CA ALA A 25 14.91 39.13 9.60
C ALA A 25 13.48 38.79 10.07
N ALA A 26 12.70 39.76 10.50
CA ALA A 26 11.31 39.56 10.91
C ALA A 26 10.41 39.14 9.72
N LEU A 27 10.57 39.76 8.56
CA LEU A 27 9.85 39.39 7.34
C LEU A 27 10.22 37.94 6.89
N GLY A 28 11.50 37.61 6.94
CA GLY A 28 11.96 36.26 6.62
C GLY A 28 11.40 35.19 7.57
N ALA A 29 11.33 35.49 8.86
CA ALA A 29 10.75 34.58 9.84
C ALA A 29 9.25 34.37 9.64
N LEU A 30 8.50 35.44 9.34
CA LEU A 30 7.05 35.34 9.06
C LEU A 30 6.77 34.53 7.76
N LEU A 31 7.53 34.74 6.71
CA LEU A 31 7.40 33.98 5.47
C LEU A 31 7.79 32.51 5.69
N GLY A 32 8.82 32.24 6.49
CA GLY A 32 9.22 30.88 6.85
C GLY A 32 8.13 30.11 7.62
N ILE A 33 7.50 30.77 8.60
CA ILE A 33 6.39 30.17 9.37
C ILE A 33 5.18 29.91 8.47
N ALA A 34 4.82 30.87 7.61
CA ALA A 34 3.71 30.72 6.67
C ALA A 34 3.95 29.55 5.70
N SER A 35 5.16 29.40 5.16
CA SER A 35 5.56 28.30 4.29
C SER A 35 5.49 26.95 5.01
N MET A 36 5.90 26.89 6.26
CA MET A 36 5.86 25.68 7.07
C MET A 36 4.41 25.24 7.35
N ILE A 37 3.52 26.19 7.66
CA ILE A 37 2.10 25.90 7.86
C ILE A 37 1.47 25.38 6.56
N LEU A 38 1.75 26.00 5.42
CA LEU A 38 1.26 25.54 4.13
C LEU A 38 1.76 24.14 3.78
N ALA A 39 3.03 23.83 4.05
CA ALA A 39 3.59 22.51 3.84
C ALA A 39 2.92 21.45 4.73
N ILE A 40 2.68 21.76 6.01
CA ILE A 40 1.98 20.85 6.94
C ILE A 40 0.53 20.63 6.45
N VAL A 41 -0.18 21.69 6.08
CA VAL A 41 -1.56 21.58 5.56
C VAL A 41 -1.59 20.78 4.25
N ALA A 42 -0.63 20.94 3.36
CA ALA A 42 -0.53 20.15 2.13
C ALA A 42 -0.25 18.66 2.39
N LEU A 43 0.62 18.35 3.37
CA LEU A 43 0.94 16.99 3.76
C LEU A 43 -0.20 16.30 4.54
N THR A 44 -1.00 17.06 5.28
CA THR A 44 -2.13 16.51 6.06
C THR A 44 -3.43 16.43 5.26
N ARG A 45 -3.52 17.13 4.12
CA ARG A 45 -4.62 16.92 3.18
C ARG A 45 -4.42 15.60 2.48
N VAL A 46 -5.05 14.54 3.01
CA VAL A 46 -5.25 13.31 2.27
C VAL A 46 -6.00 13.69 0.99
N PRO A 47 -5.44 13.46 -0.21
CA PRO A 47 -6.17 13.69 -1.44
C PRO A 47 -7.48 12.90 -1.36
N ALA A 48 -8.61 13.54 -1.59
CA ALA A 48 -9.86 12.81 -1.76
C ALA A 48 -9.61 11.78 -2.86
N GLY A 49 -9.64 10.50 -2.49
CA GLY A 49 -9.43 9.42 -3.45
C GLY A 49 -10.43 9.54 -4.61
N PRO A 50 -10.13 8.96 -5.76
CA PRO A 50 -11.03 9.02 -6.91
C PRO A 50 -12.41 8.51 -6.51
N THR A 51 -13.44 9.28 -6.83
CA THR A 51 -14.83 8.88 -6.59
C THR A 51 -15.30 8.03 -7.78
N TYR A 52 -15.73 6.81 -7.49
CA TYR A 52 -16.26 5.89 -8.51
C TYR A 52 -17.80 5.91 -8.51
N SER A 53 -18.40 5.88 -9.69
CA SER A 53 -19.85 5.80 -9.85
C SER A 53 -20.37 4.42 -9.36
N THR A 54 -21.66 4.34 -9.04
CA THR A 54 -22.30 3.07 -8.68
C THR A 54 -22.12 2.01 -9.77
N ALA A 55 -22.21 2.40 -11.05
CA ALA A 55 -22.00 1.48 -12.16
C ALA A 55 -20.58 0.89 -12.18
N GLN A 56 -19.54 1.72 -11.90
CA GLN A 56 -18.15 1.26 -11.85
C GLN A 56 -17.93 0.29 -10.66
N LYS A 57 -18.50 0.59 -9.50
CA LYS A 57 -18.42 -0.30 -8.32
C LYS A 57 -19.13 -1.63 -8.59
N THR A 58 -20.32 -1.59 -9.18
CA THR A 58 -21.07 -2.81 -9.55
C THR A 58 -20.29 -3.65 -10.56
N ALA A 59 -19.68 -3.03 -11.57
CA ALA A 59 -18.86 -3.73 -12.54
C ALA A 59 -17.62 -4.37 -11.89
N ALA A 60 -16.93 -3.65 -11.01
CA ALA A 60 -15.78 -4.19 -10.28
C ALA A 60 -16.15 -5.39 -9.39
N LYS A 61 -17.29 -5.32 -8.69
CA LYS A 61 -17.83 -6.44 -7.92
C LYS A 61 -18.15 -7.63 -8.83
N ALA A 62 -18.85 -7.40 -9.94
CA ALA A 62 -19.23 -8.45 -10.87
C ALA A 62 -18.00 -9.13 -11.49
N ASP A 63 -16.95 -8.38 -11.78
CA ASP A 63 -15.68 -8.92 -12.29
C ASP A 63 -15.01 -9.82 -11.25
N LEU A 64 -14.85 -9.37 -10.01
CA LEU A 64 -14.28 -10.18 -8.93
C LEU A 64 -15.09 -11.47 -8.74
N CYS A 65 -16.40 -11.37 -8.55
CA CYS A 65 -17.25 -12.53 -8.29
C CYS A 65 -17.32 -13.49 -9.50
N GLY A 66 -17.28 -12.97 -10.73
CA GLY A 66 -17.24 -13.79 -11.94
C GLY A 66 -15.95 -14.57 -12.12
N GLN A 67 -14.81 -14.03 -11.65
CA GLN A 67 -13.52 -14.70 -11.71
C GLN A 67 -13.27 -15.64 -10.53
N LEU A 68 -13.93 -15.41 -9.39
CA LEU A 68 -13.74 -16.18 -8.16
C LEU A 68 -14.07 -17.67 -8.38
N LYS A 69 -15.26 -17.98 -8.89
CA LYS A 69 -15.71 -19.36 -9.04
C LYS A 69 -14.76 -20.21 -9.89
N PRO A 70 -14.40 -19.82 -11.13
CA PRO A 70 -13.48 -20.64 -11.94
C PRO A 70 -12.09 -20.76 -11.31
N ALA A 71 -11.60 -19.73 -10.61
CA ALA A 71 -10.31 -19.78 -9.90
C ALA A 71 -10.35 -20.83 -8.78
N MET A 72 -11.40 -20.81 -7.97
CA MET A 72 -11.57 -21.76 -6.87
C MET A 72 -11.80 -23.19 -7.36
N ASP A 73 -12.63 -23.38 -8.41
CA ASP A 73 -12.87 -24.69 -8.99
C ASP A 73 -11.56 -25.32 -9.48
N ALA A 74 -10.71 -24.54 -10.16
CA ALA A 74 -9.38 -25.00 -10.59
C ALA A 74 -8.49 -25.38 -9.38
N VAL A 75 -8.46 -24.56 -8.33
CA VAL A 75 -7.72 -24.87 -7.09
C VAL A 75 -8.22 -26.16 -6.47
N HIS A 76 -9.53 -26.34 -6.34
CA HIS A 76 -10.10 -27.55 -5.73
C HIS A 76 -9.84 -28.82 -6.55
N ILE A 77 -9.90 -28.73 -7.88
CA ILE A 77 -9.62 -29.87 -8.76
C ILE A 77 -8.16 -30.34 -8.56
N GLU A 78 -7.22 -29.42 -8.64
CA GLU A 78 -5.79 -29.76 -8.62
C GLU A 78 -5.27 -30.10 -7.22
N THR A 79 -5.80 -29.44 -6.17
CA THR A 79 -5.40 -29.77 -4.79
C THR A 79 -5.95 -31.11 -4.31
N ASN A 80 -7.04 -31.61 -4.88
CA ASN A 80 -7.55 -32.96 -4.64
C ASN A 80 -6.96 -34.00 -5.61
N GLY A 81 -6.13 -33.59 -6.55
CA GLY A 81 -5.43 -34.46 -7.49
C GLY A 81 -4.26 -35.21 -6.83
N PRO A 82 -3.69 -36.19 -7.55
CA PRO A 82 -2.60 -37.01 -7.01
C PRO A 82 -1.24 -36.29 -6.98
N ASP A 83 -1.10 -35.17 -7.67
CA ASP A 83 0.16 -34.43 -7.80
C ASP A 83 0.12 -33.12 -7.00
N ALA A 84 0.82 -33.10 -5.88
CA ALA A 84 0.94 -31.92 -5.03
C ALA A 84 1.62 -30.74 -5.73
N GLY A 85 2.40 -30.96 -6.79
CA GLY A 85 3.01 -29.89 -7.60
C GLY A 85 1.94 -29.11 -8.35
N PHE A 86 0.99 -29.81 -9.01
CA PHE A 86 -0.13 -29.14 -9.67
C PHE A 86 -1.04 -28.41 -8.69
N GLY A 87 -1.28 -28.99 -7.52
CA GLY A 87 -2.02 -28.31 -6.45
C GLY A 87 -1.39 -26.96 -6.06
N ARG A 88 -0.06 -26.89 -5.89
CA ARG A 88 0.65 -25.64 -5.60
C ARG A 88 0.58 -24.63 -6.76
N ILE A 89 0.70 -25.12 -8.00
CA ILE A 89 0.56 -24.26 -9.18
C ILE A 89 -0.86 -23.67 -9.26
N ALA A 90 -1.87 -24.47 -9.00
CA ALA A 90 -3.26 -24.02 -8.99
C ALA A 90 -3.53 -22.96 -7.90
N LEU A 91 -2.98 -23.15 -6.69
CA LEU A 91 -3.06 -22.16 -5.61
C LEU A 91 -2.44 -20.82 -6.02
N VAL A 92 -1.24 -20.83 -6.62
CA VAL A 92 -0.58 -19.60 -7.10
C VAL A 92 -1.39 -18.94 -8.21
N ASN A 93 -1.86 -19.70 -9.18
CA ASN A 93 -2.68 -19.16 -10.28
C ASN A 93 -4.01 -18.60 -9.76
N GLY A 94 -4.67 -19.32 -8.85
CA GLY A 94 -5.89 -18.85 -8.18
C GLY A 94 -5.67 -17.55 -7.41
N ALA A 95 -4.56 -17.45 -6.66
CA ALA A 95 -4.17 -16.21 -5.98
C ALA A 95 -4.02 -15.05 -6.95
N LEU A 96 -3.28 -15.24 -8.05
CA LEU A 96 -3.06 -14.19 -9.06
C LEU A 96 -4.35 -13.73 -9.75
N ILE A 97 -5.28 -14.64 -10.04
CA ILE A 97 -6.56 -14.29 -10.63
C ILE A 97 -7.39 -13.44 -9.65
N VAL A 98 -7.50 -13.88 -8.41
CA VAL A 98 -8.26 -13.15 -7.37
C VAL A 98 -7.61 -11.80 -7.06
N GLU A 99 -6.29 -11.73 -6.93
CA GLU A 99 -5.54 -10.49 -6.71
C GLU A 99 -5.73 -9.49 -7.85
N SER A 100 -5.64 -9.96 -9.09
CA SER A 100 -5.87 -9.13 -10.28
C SER A 100 -7.26 -8.49 -10.26
N ALA A 101 -8.30 -9.26 -9.96
CA ALA A 101 -9.66 -8.74 -9.84
C ALA A 101 -9.83 -7.79 -8.64
N ALA A 102 -9.19 -8.09 -7.50
CA ALA A 102 -9.22 -7.25 -6.29
C ALA A 102 -8.45 -5.93 -6.46
N SER A 103 -7.52 -5.84 -7.42
CA SER A 103 -6.74 -4.63 -7.69
C SER A 103 -7.56 -3.50 -8.32
N ASN A 104 -8.80 -3.76 -8.76
CA ASN A 104 -9.67 -2.74 -9.34
C ASN A 104 -9.94 -1.62 -8.32
N PRO A 105 -9.54 -0.36 -8.62
CA PRO A 105 -9.67 0.72 -7.66
C PRO A 105 -11.13 1.11 -7.35
N ALA A 106 -12.09 0.75 -8.22
CA ALA A 106 -13.52 0.96 -7.98
C ALA A 106 -14.15 -0.10 -7.06
N LEU A 107 -13.43 -1.20 -6.77
CA LEU A 107 -13.92 -2.25 -5.88
C LEU A 107 -14.03 -1.71 -4.44
N GLU A 108 -15.13 -1.97 -3.77
CA GLU A 108 -15.33 -1.58 -2.38
C GLU A 108 -14.37 -2.34 -1.45
N SER A 109 -13.92 -1.68 -0.36
CA SER A 109 -12.92 -2.24 0.55
C SER A 109 -13.32 -3.60 1.12
N THR A 110 -14.60 -3.80 1.47
CA THR A 110 -15.10 -5.07 2.00
C THR A 110 -14.80 -6.26 1.07
N TYR A 111 -15.03 -6.11 -0.24
CA TYR A 111 -14.71 -7.14 -1.23
C TYR A 111 -13.22 -7.30 -1.44
N ARG A 112 -12.49 -6.18 -1.48
CA ARG A 112 -11.05 -6.18 -1.62
C ARG A 112 -10.35 -6.88 -0.45
N ASP A 113 -10.77 -6.58 0.77
CA ASP A 113 -10.18 -7.16 1.97
C ASP A 113 -10.47 -8.67 2.06
N ALA A 114 -11.69 -9.10 1.70
CA ALA A 114 -12.03 -10.50 1.63
C ALA A 114 -11.26 -11.26 0.53
N ALA A 115 -11.10 -10.65 -0.65
CA ALA A 115 -10.29 -11.21 -1.73
C ALA A 115 -8.81 -11.34 -1.34
N ASN A 116 -8.23 -10.30 -0.74
CA ASN A 116 -6.86 -10.34 -0.22
C ASN A 116 -6.68 -11.42 0.85
N ALA A 117 -7.70 -11.65 1.69
CA ALA A 117 -7.64 -12.74 2.67
C ALA A 117 -7.62 -14.13 2.02
N VAL A 118 -8.32 -14.33 0.89
CA VAL A 118 -8.21 -15.56 0.08
C VAL A 118 -6.81 -15.68 -0.50
N VAL A 119 -6.27 -14.64 -1.14
CA VAL A 119 -4.91 -14.61 -1.70
C VAL A 119 -3.88 -15.03 -0.65
N GLN A 120 -3.88 -14.39 0.51
CA GLN A 120 -2.95 -14.70 1.60
C GLN A 120 -3.11 -16.14 2.12
N SER A 121 -4.32 -16.68 2.14
CA SER A 121 -4.54 -18.07 2.56
C SER A 121 -3.99 -19.07 1.53
N TYR A 122 -4.11 -18.80 0.24
CA TYR A 122 -3.51 -19.61 -0.82
C TYR A 122 -1.98 -19.59 -0.74
N GLU A 123 -1.38 -18.42 -0.60
CA GLU A 123 0.07 -18.27 -0.43
C GLU A 123 0.58 -19.03 0.80
N SER A 124 -0.13 -18.93 1.92
CA SER A 124 0.20 -19.64 3.15
C SER A 124 0.14 -21.17 2.95
N LEU A 125 -0.89 -21.67 2.26
CA LEU A 125 -1.03 -23.09 1.96
C LEU A 125 0.07 -23.58 1.00
N VAL A 126 0.51 -22.77 0.04
CA VAL A 126 1.67 -23.08 -0.82
C VAL A 126 2.93 -23.28 0.03
N VAL A 127 3.18 -22.40 0.99
CA VAL A 127 4.35 -22.49 1.89
C VAL A 127 4.26 -23.76 2.75
N GLU A 128 3.14 -23.99 3.42
CA GLU A 128 2.96 -25.16 4.29
C GLU A 128 2.99 -26.48 3.49
N SER A 129 2.42 -26.51 2.28
CA SER A 129 2.46 -27.69 1.40
C SER A 129 3.85 -27.99 0.83
N SER A 130 4.78 -27.06 0.91
CA SER A 130 6.17 -27.27 0.46
C SER A 130 7.02 -27.98 1.50
N SER A 131 6.65 -27.91 2.78
CA SER A 131 7.40 -28.49 3.90
C SER A 131 6.59 -29.50 4.74
N GLY A 132 5.26 -29.36 4.73
CA GLY A 132 4.33 -30.20 5.48
C GLY A 132 3.68 -31.30 4.65
N ARG A 133 2.99 -32.20 5.34
CA ARG A 133 2.21 -33.30 4.76
C ARG A 133 0.81 -33.30 5.35
N ALA A 134 -0.12 -33.96 4.69
CA ALA A 134 -1.44 -34.22 5.25
C ALA A 134 -1.30 -34.88 6.65
N GLY A 135 -2.00 -34.32 7.64
CA GLY A 135 -1.87 -34.70 9.05
C GLY A 135 -0.82 -33.89 9.86
N ASP A 136 -0.08 -32.99 9.21
CA ASP A 136 0.66 -31.94 9.91
C ASP A 136 -0.30 -30.82 10.32
N SER A 137 -0.34 -30.48 11.60
CA SER A 137 -1.30 -29.52 12.14
C SER A 137 -1.23 -28.13 11.49
N ARG A 138 -0.07 -27.70 10.99
CA ARG A 138 0.09 -26.43 10.29
C ARG A 138 -0.50 -26.50 8.88
N PHE A 139 -0.25 -27.61 8.19
CA PHE A 139 -0.84 -27.84 6.86
C PHE A 139 -2.37 -27.93 6.97
N ASP A 140 -2.89 -28.71 7.89
CA ASP A 140 -4.35 -28.87 8.08
C ASP A 140 -4.99 -27.52 8.46
N SER A 141 -4.35 -26.72 9.34
CA SER A 141 -4.81 -25.39 9.69
C SER A 141 -4.80 -24.42 8.49
N ALA A 142 -3.82 -24.54 7.59
CA ALA A 142 -3.77 -23.72 6.37
C ALA A 142 -4.90 -24.11 5.39
N VAL A 143 -5.22 -25.39 5.26
CA VAL A 143 -6.37 -25.87 4.47
C VAL A 143 -7.69 -25.31 5.04
N ASP A 144 -7.87 -25.39 6.36
CA ASP A 144 -9.05 -24.86 7.03
C ASP A 144 -9.19 -23.34 6.82
N ALA A 145 -8.06 -22.61 6.87
CA ALA A 145 -8.04 -21.17 6.61
C ALA A 145 -8.46 -20.86 5.17
N VAL A 146 -7.98 -21.58 4.17
CA VAL A 146 -8.41 -21.44 2.77
C VAL A 146 -9.91 -21.62 2.68
N ASN A 147 -10.44 -22.74 3.15
CA ASN A 147 -11.88 -23.04 3.10
C ASN A 147 -12.74 -21.96 3.77
N ALA A 148 -12.28 -21.40 4.90
CA ALA A 148 -12.99 -20.35 5.61
C ALA A 148 -12.99 -19.02 4.84
N LYS A 149 -11.85 -18.62 4.24
CA LYS A 149 -11.73 -17.37 3.48
C LYS A 149 -12.50 -17.42 2.16
N GLU A 150 -12.43 -18.54 1.46
CA GLU A 150 -13.23 -18.76 0.26
C GLU A 150 -14.73 -18.66 0.54
N ARG A 151 -15.21 -19.31 1.62
CA ARG A 151 -16.62 -19.25 2.02
C ARG A 151 -17.06 -17.81 2.29
N ALA A 152 -16.26 -17.05 3.04
CA ALA A 152 -16.57 -15.66 3.35
C ALA A 152 -16.67 -14.79 2.10
N LEU A 153 -15.78 -14.98 1.11
CA LEU A 153 -15.84 -14.22 -0.14
C LEU A 153 -17.03 -14.67 -1.03
N LYS A 154 -17.34 -15.97 -1.07
CA LYS A 154 -18.54 -16.48 -1.75
C LYS A 154 -19.83 -15.87 -1.18
N GLU A 155 -19.96 -15.84 0.14
CA GLU A 155 -21.12 -15.23 0.80
C GLU A 155 -21.30 -13.74 0.44
N LEU A 156 -20.19 -12.99 0.32
CA LEU A 156 -20.20 -11.60 -0.15
C LEU A 156 -20.62 -11.49 -1.62
N CYS A 157 -20.28 -12.46 -2.44
CA CYS A 157 -20.68 -12.52 -3.84
C CYS A 157 -22.13 -12.97 -4.04
N GLY A 158 -22.73 -13.60 -3.05
CA GLY A 158 -24.11 -14.10 -3.09
C GLY A 158 -24.23 -15.53 -3.68
N ASP A 159 -23.15 -16.32 -3.55
CA ASP A 159 -23.04 -17.73 -3.96
C ASP A 159 -23.18 -18.68 -2.75
#